data_bf2c43443de467d898dc8e579b40a303
#
_entry.id   bf2c43443de467d898dc8e579b40a303
#
_cell.length_a   1.000
_cell.length_b   1.000
_cell.length_c   1.000
_cell.angle_alpha   90.00
_cell.angle_beta   90.00
_cell.angle_gamma   90.00
#
_symmetry.space_group_name_H-M   'P 1'
#
loop_
_entity.id
_entity.type
_entity.pdbx_description
1 polymer ?
#
loop_
_entity_poly.entity_id
_entity_poly.type
_entity_poly.pdbx_seq_one_letter_code
_entity_poly.pdbx_strand_id
1 'polypeptide(L)' 'MAKQSAIEQDGVILEALSNAMFKVQLENGHEITAHISGKMRMHYIKILPGDKVKVEMSPYDLSKGRISFRYK' A
#
# COMPACT_ATOMS: atom_id res chain seq x y z
N MET A 1 -18.52 20.39 4.83
CA MET A 1 -18.39 19.02 5.12
C MET A 1 -16.98 18.54 5.15
N ALA A 2 -16.60 17.99 6.22
CA ALA A 2 -15.26 17.53 6.37
C ALA A 2 -15.08 16.27 5.57
N LYS A 3 -14.07 16.25 4.73
CA LYS A 3 -13.79 15.11 3.97
C LYS A 3 -12.58 14.42 4.54
N GLN A 4 -12.72 13.18 4.85
CA GLN A 4 -11.61 12.45 5.37
C GLN A 4 -10.62 12.13 4.31
N SER A 5 -9.41 12.59 4.48
CA SER A 5 -8.35 12.29 3.54
C SER A 5 -7.60 11.07 4.02
N ALA A 6 -7.27 10.19 3.10
CA ALA A 6 -6.42 9.09 3.43
C ALA A 6 -5.03 9.60 3.73
N ILE A 7 -4.35 8.92 4.63
CA ILE A 7 -2.95 9.22 4.92
C ILE A 7 -2.12 8.50 3.88
N GLU A 8 -1.32 9.24 3.13
CA GLU A 8 -0.49 8.64 2.10
C GLU A 8 0.95 8.61 2.57
N GLN A 9 1.57 7.46 2.42
CA GLN A 9 2.98 7.30 2.73
C GLN A 9 3.63 6.40 1.72
N ASP A 10 4.91 6.65 1.48
CA ASP A 10 5.69 5.75 0.65
C ASP A 10 6.18 4.60 1.49
N GLY A 11 6.32 3.45 0.86
CA GLY A 11 6.82 2.27 1.54
C GLY A 11 7.49 1.34 0.56
N VAL A 12 8.09 0.29 1.12
CA VAL A 12 8.79 -0.72 0.33
C VAL A 12 8.13 -2.06 0.58
N ILE A 13 7.90 -2.80 -0.47
CA ILE A 13 7.30 -4.13 -0.37
C ILE A 13 8.31 -5.06 0.29
N LEU A 14 7.90 -5.69 1.38
CA LEU A 14 8.74 -6.66 2.06
C LEU A 14 8.50 -8.06 1.55
N GLU A 15 7.24 -8.42 1.36
CA GLU A 15 6.93 -9.73 0.81
C GLU A 15 5.51 -9.74 0.28
N ALA A 16 5.25 -10.66 -0.62
CA ALA A 16 3.93 -10.84 -1.18
C ALA A 16 3.18 -11.87 -0.35
N LEU A 17 2.00 -11.50 0.08
CA LEU A 17 1.13 -12.40 0.82
C LEU A 17 0.08 -12.96 -0.14
N SER A 18 -0.78 -13.83 0.35
CA SER A 18 -1.83 -14.37 -0.51
C SER A 18 -2.94 -13.35 -0.70
N ASN A 19 -3.79 -13.59 -1.70
CA ASN A 19 -4.98 -12.78 -1.97
C ASN A 19 -4.65 -11.34 -2.33
N ALA A 20 -3.60 -11.16 -3.12
CA ALA A 20 -3.20 -9.83 -3.61
C ALA A 20 -2.88 -8.88 -2.47
N MET A 21 -2.38 -9.40 -1.37
CA MET A 21 -1.97 -8.58 -0.24
C MET A 21 -0.46 -8.61 -0.12
N PHE A 22 0.07 -7.54 0.46
CA PHE A 22 1.50 -7.37 0.56
C PHE A 22 1.87 -6.82 1.91
N LYS A 23 3.03 -7.21 2.40
CA LYS A 23 3.58 -6.62 3.61
C LYS A 23 4.48 -5.49 3.19
N VAL A 24 4.20 -4.31 3.71
CA VAL A 24 4.88 -3.09 3.31
C VAL A 24 5.51 -2.43 4.51
N GLN A 25 6.76 -2.02 4.39
CA GLN A 25 7.41 -1.24 5.42
C GLN A 25 7.36 0.22 5.02
N LEU A 26 6.73 1.03 5.84
CA LEU A 26 6.60 2.45 5.58
C LEU A 26 7.90 3.17 5.90
N GLU A 27 8.00 4.41 5.44
CA GLU A 27 9.21 5.20 5.64
C GLU A 27 9.55 5.40 7.11
N ASN A 28 8.53 5.44 7.94
CA ASN A 28 8.76 5.61 9.37
C ASN A 28 9.12 4.31 10.08
N GLY A 29 9.30 3.22 9.33
CA GLY A 29 9.67 1.94 9.90
C GLY A 29 8.49 1.07 10.29
N HIS A 30 7.29 1.59 10.20
CA HIS A 30 6.09 0.85 10.56
C HIS A 30 5.74 -0.15 9.44
N GLU A 31 5.38 -1.37 9.82
CA GLU A 31 5.00 -2.38 8.85
C GLU A 31 3.49 -2.54 8.84
N ILE A 32 2.93 -2.58 7.66
CA ILE A 32 1.49 -2.75 7.50
C ILE A 32 1.21 -3.80 6.46
N THR A 33 -0.05 -4.27 6.44
CA THR A 33 -0.53 -5.13 5.38
C THR A 33 -1.31 -4.27 4.41
N ALA A 34 -0.95 -4.34 3.13
CA ALA A 34 -1.59 -3.54 2.12
C ALA A 34 -2.14 -4.43 1.02
N HIS A 35 -3.22 -3.98 0.39
CA HIS A 35 -3.78 -4.70 -0.74
C HIS A 35 -3.70 -3.80 -1.97
N ILE A 36 -3.80 -4.41 -3.14
CA ILE A 36 -3.74 -3.67 -4.38
C ILE A 36 -5.09 -3.05 -4.66
N SER A 37 -5.09 -1.77 -5.04
CA SER A 37 -6.34 -1.11 -5.40
C SER A 37 -6.90 -1.77 -6.66
N GLY A 38 -8.22 -1.66 -6.83
CA GLY A 38 -8.87 -2.23 -7.99
C GLY A 38 -8.32 -1.67 -9.30
N LYS A 39 -7.97 -0.38 -9.27
CA LYS A 39 -7.43 0.25 -10.46
C LYS A 39 -6.10 -0.35 -10.87
N MET A 40 -5.23 -0.61 -9.90
CA MET A 40 -3.95 -1.21 -10.20
C MET A 40 -4.10 -2.66 -10.65
N ARG A 41 -5.08 -3.35 -10.07
CA ARG A 41 -5.33 -4.72 -10.45
C ARG A 41 -5.75 -4.82 -11.91
N MET A 42 -6.53 -3.86 -12.36
CA MET A 42 -6.98 -3.85 -13.74
C MET A 42 -5.84 -3.64 -14.72
N HIS A 43 -4.79 -2.97 -14.29
CA HIS A 43 -3.65 -2.71 -15.15
C HIS A 43 -2.58 -3.78 -15.03
N TYR A 44 -2.85 -4.81 -14.26
CA TYR A 44 -1.93 -5.93 -14.17
C TYR A 44 -0.55 -5.53 -13.71
N ILE A 45 -0.50 -4.62 -12.80
CA ILE A 45 0.81 -4.17 -12.30
C ILE A 45 1.38 -5.25 -11.41
N LYS A 46 2.57 -5.71 -11.74
CA LYS A 46 3.23 -6.74 -10.99
C LYS A 46 4.08 -6.09 -9.90
N ILE A 47 3.79 -6.44 -8.66
CA ILE A 47 4.50 -5.87 -7.53
C ILE A 47 5.38 -6.95 -6.93
N LEU A 48 6.65 -6.64 -6.74
CA LEU A 48 7.63 -7.58 -6.24
C LEU A 48 8.26 -7.05 -4.96
N PRO A 49 8.80 -7.93 -4.12
CA PRO A 49 9.54 -7.46 -2.94
C PRO A 49 10.65 -6.51 -3.35
N GLY A 50 10.79 -5.44 -2.58
CA GLY A 50 11.75 -4.41 -2.89
C GLY A 50 11.20 -3.25 -3.69
N ASP A 51 10.01 -3.40 -4.26
CA ASP A 51 9.41 -2.31 -5.01
C ASP A 51 8.97 -1.20 -4.07
N LYS A 52 9.09 0.03 -4.55
CA LYS A 52 8.63 1.17 -3.79
C LYS A 52 7.23 1.53 -4.24
N VAL A 53 6.35 1.74 -3.28
CA VAL A 53 4.95 2.00 -3.57
C VAL A 53 4.44 3.12 -2.70
N LYS A 54 3.32 3.70 -3.13
CA LYS A 54 2.59 4.66 -2.31
C LYS A 54 1.39 3.94 -1.72
N VAL A 55 1.21 4.07 -0.42
CA VAL A 55 0.14 3.40 0.31
C VAL A 55 -0.79 4.44 0.89
N GLU A 56 -2.09 4.19 0.75
CA GLU A 56 -3.12 5.01 1.37
C GLU A 56 -3.68 4.27 2.56
N MET A 57 -3.76 4.96 3.69
CA MET A 57 -4.25 4.36 4.91
C MET A 57 -5.37 5.22 5.48
N SER A 58 -6.30 4.56 6.17
CA SER A 58 -7.30 5.28 6.91
C SER A 58 -6.70 5.81 8.21
N PRO A 59 -7.01 7.04 8.60
CA PRO A 59 -6.52 7.54 9.88
C PRO A 59 -7.07 6.74 11.06
N TYR A 60 -8.11 5.95 10.82
CA TYR A 60 -8.68 5.13 11.88
C TYR A 60 -8.05 3.75 11.98
N ASP A 61 -7.29 3.34 11.00
CA ASP A 61 -6.68 2.03 11.02
C ASP A 61 -5.36 2.08 10.29
N LEU A 62 -4.31 2.34 11.03
CA LEU A 62 -2.98 2.50 10.44
C LEU A 62 -2.25 1.18 10.26
N SER A 63 -2.90 0.07 10.59
CA SER A 63 -2.26 -1.23 10.39
C SER A 63 -2.56 -1.82 9.03
N LYS A 64 -3.47 -1.23 8.28
CA LYS A 64 -3.84 -1.72 6.97
C LYS A 64 -3.85 -0.56 5.99
N GLY A 65 -3.56 -0.88 4.74
CA GLY A 65 -3.55 0.15 3.72
C GLY A 65 -3.87 -0.40 2.36
N ARG A 66 -3.86 0.49 1.40
CA ARG A 66 -4.12 0.13 0.01
C ARG A 66 -3.01 0.73 -0.84
N ILE A 67 -2.41 -0.11 -1.68
CA ILE A 67 -1.38 0.37 -2.58
C ILE A 67 -2.07 1.11 -3.71
N SER A 68 -1.79 2.40 -3.83
CA SER A 68 -2.44 3.23 -4.84
C SER A 68 -1.52 3.55 -6.00
N PHE A 69 -0.22 3.37 -5.82
CA PHE A 69 0.71 3.71 -6.89
C PHE A 69 2.01 2.95 -6.67
N ARG A 70 2.61 2.52 -7.75
CA ARG A 70 3.89 1.84 -7.68
C ARG A 70 4.93 2.70 -8.39
N TYR A 71 5.96 3.05 -7.65
CA TYR A 71 7.05 3.79 -8.24
C TYR A 71 7.90 2.84 -9.05
N LYS A 72 8.38 3.36 -10.14
CA LYS A 72 9.15 2.50 -11.01
C LYS A 72 10.61 2.42 -10.59
#